data_2fdacbcc0dfbceee739452207f76a8c7
#
_entry.id   2fdacbcc0dfbceee739452207f76a8c7
#
_cell.length_a   1.000
_cell.length_b   1.000
_cell.length_c   1.000
_cell.angle_alpha   90.00
_cell.angle_beta   90.00
_cell.angle_gamma   90.00
#
_symmetry.space_group_name_H-M   'P 1'
#
loop_
_entity.id
_entity.type
_entity.pdbx_description
1 polymer ?
#
loop_
_entity_poly.entity_id
_entity_poly.type
_entity_poly.pdbx_seq_one_letter_code
_entity_poly.pdbx_strand_id
1 'polypeptide(L)'
;MSASNTRVGEFRRPRQMLGDQEYDGHLSIHDDKMAEDLGFAGAPIEGPTHFSQFVPMLHEVFGDAWFERGCISAHYQTMVVEGEEVRAMVEQVEGSSVTRINAEKRDGTPVLTGTASLGPEYGETELDMRRAKLRPAEQLVILSELSVGQMGAGNPEYAQMAMDQNMGAMYPFSLTQKLQKITENHPYYTDDNPWGRAVIPLEMISVLTQYTSGQSGFRSKGPAIGLFAAQEIKMINGPLFVDQPYKLEREIIGLSESRRTESNWIMTRVIDAET
;
A
#
# COMPACT_ATOMS: atom_id res chain seq x y z
N MET A 1 15.48 21.32 -22.46
CA MET A 1 14.67 20.12 -22.20
C MET A 1 15.51 19.27 -21.29
N SER A 2 15.06 19.08 -20.05
CA SER A 2 15.76 18.20 -19.09
C SER A 2 15.71 16.77 -19.60
N ALA A 3 16.84 16.08 -19.66
CA ALA A 3 16.85 14.67 -20.03
C ALA A 3 16.21 13.87 -18.90
N SER A 4 15.06 13.25 -19.16
CA SER A 4 14.47 12.30 -18.23
C SER A 4 15.09 10.90 -18.48
N ASN A 5 15.52 10.25 -17.40
CA ASN A 5 15.96 8.87 -17.46
C ASN A 5 14.79 7.99 -16.97
N THR A 6 14.09 7.39 -17.92
CA THR A 6 12.93 6.55 -17.63
C THR A 6 13.31 5.07 -17.68
N ARG A 7 13.07 4.36 -16.58
CA ARG A 7 13.11 2.90 -16.52
C ARG A 7 11.71 2.35 -16.75
N VAL A 8 11.60 1.35 -17.58
CA VAL A 8 10.33 0.71 -17.93
C VAL A 8 10.44 -0.76 -17.58
N GLY A 9 9.60 -1.22 -16.69
CA GLY A 9 9.50 -2.63 -16.31
C GLY A 9 8.81 -3.48 -17.38
N GLU A 10 8.92 -4.77 -17.21
CA GLU A 10 8.19 -5.74 -18.02
C GLU A 10 6.69 -5.74 -17.67
N PHE A 11 5.84 -6.16 -18.62
CA PHE A 11 4.44 -6.43 -18.29
C PHE A 11 4.34 -7.65 -17.39
N ARG A 12 3.65 -7.49 -16.25
CA ARG A 12 3.38 -8.53 -15.26
C ARG A 12 1.88 -8.74 -15.10
N ARG A 13 1.52 -9.92 -14.63
CA ARG A 13 0.14 -10.27 -14.26
C ARG A 13 0.06 -10.40 -12.73
N PRO A 14 -0.34 -9.33 -12.02
CA PRO A 14 -0.54 -9.43 -10.59
C PRO A 14 -1.62 -10.46 -10.27
N ARG A 15 -1.50 -11.12 -9.12
CA ARG A 15 -2.38 -12.21 -8.70
C ARG A 15 -3.25 -11.79 -7.55
N GLN A 16 -4.54 -12.16 -7.64
CA GLN A 16 -5.50 -12.04 -6.56
C GLN A 16 -5.17 -13.08 -5.47
N MET A 17 -5.23 -12.65 -4.20
CA MET A 17 -5.05 -13.51 -3.03
C MET A 17 -6.10 -13.26 -1.93
N LEU A 18 -7.10 -12.44 -2.21
CA LEU A 18 -8.13 -12.01 -1.27
C LEU A 18 -9.51 -12.59 -1.59
N GLY A 19 -9.60 -13.60 -2.46
CA GLY A 19 -10.88 -14.24 -2.79
C GLY A 19 -11.59 -14.85 -1.58
N ASP A 20 -10.83 -15.34 -0.60
CA ASP A 20 -11.34 -15.90 0.65
C ASP A 20 -11.32 -14.88 1.82
N GLN A 21 -11.21 -13.57 1.51
CA GLN A 21 -11.21 -12.52 2.53
C GLN A 21 -12.57 -12.41 3.21
N GLU A 22 -12.57 -12.41 4.54
CA GLU A 22 -13.78 -12.20 5.34
C GLU A 22 -13.83 -10.77 5.90
N TYR A 23 -14.97 -10.12 5.73
CA TYR A 23 -15.26 -8.79 6.22
C TYR A 23 -16.55 -8.83 7.04
N ASP A 24 -16.53 -8.54 8.33
CA ASP A 24 -17.65 -8.28 9.24
C ASP A 24 -19.02 -8.85 8.80
N GLY A 25 -19.05 -10.11 8.30
CA GLY A 25 -20.26 -10.82 7.90
C GLY A 25 -20.74 -10.57 6.46
N HIS A 26 -19.97 -9.92 5.60
CA HIS A 26 -20.25 -9.81 4.16
C HIS A 26 -19.01 -10.16 3.32
N LEU A 27 -19.25 -10.49 2.03
CA LEU A 27 -18.20 -10.79 1.08
C LEU A 27 -17.37 -9.54 0.77
N SER A 28 -16.09 -9.73 0.50
CA SER A 28 -15.18 -8.69 0.06
C SER A 28 -15.43 -8.30 -1.40
N ILE A 29 -15.05 -7.09 -1.80
CA ILE A 29 -14.96 -6.67 -3.21
C ILE A 29 -13.98 -7.55 -4.01
N HIS A 30 -13.08 -8.26 -3.33
CA HIS A 30 -12.15 -9.22 -3.94
C HIS A 30 -12.78 -10.59 -4.21
N ASP A 31 -14.08 -10.77 -3.93
CA ASP A 31 -14.92 -11.87 -4.42
C ASP A 31 -15.56 -11.47 -5.77
N ASP A 32 -15.45 -12.33 -6.78
CA ASP A 32 -15.94 -12.02 -8.13
C ASP A 32 -17.42 -11.70 -8.17
N LYS A 33 -18.24 -12.44 -7.42
CA LYS A 33 -19.70 -12.22 -7.39
C LYS A 33 -20.04 -10.88 -6.74
N MET A 34 -19.39 -10.53 -5.63
CA MET A 34 -19.59 -9.22 -5.00
C MET A 34 -19.13 -8.10 -5.92
N ALA A 35 -18.01 -8.27 -6.61
CA ALA A 35 -17.51 -7.29 -7.57
C ALA A 35 -18.51 -7.07 -8.72
N GLU A 36 -19.06 -8.14 -9.30
CA GLU A 36 -20.08 -8.08 -10.35
C GLU A 36 -21.37 -7.41 -9.86
N ASP A 37 -21.86 -7.75 -8.66
CA ASP A 37 -23.06 -7.15 -8.03
C ASP A 37 -22.90 -5.62 -7.85
N LEU A 38 -21.66 -5.15 -7.71
CA LEU A 38 -21.30 -3.74 -7.61
C LEU A 38 -21.02 -3.07 -8.98
N GLY A 39 -21.10 -3.84 -10.07
CA GLY A 39 -20.89 -3.34 -11.43
C GLY A 39 -19.43 -3.29 -11.87
N PHE A 40 -18.52 -4.01 -11.19
CA PHE A 40 -17.14 -4.19 -11.62
C PHE A 40 -17.03 -5.37 -12.61
N ALA A 41 -16.00 -5.34 -13.44
CA ALA A 41 -15.76 -6.40 -14.45
C ALA A 41 -15.22 -7.72 -13.84
N GLY A 42 -14.89 -7.73 -12.55
CA GLY A 42 -14.35 -8.85 -11.78
C GLY A 42 -13.71 -8.34 -10.49
N ALA A 43 -13.25 -9.26 -9.65
CA ALA A 43 -12.58 -8.95 -8.40
C ALA A 43 -11.28 -8.18 -8.63
N PRO A 44 -11.13 -6.96 -8.10
CA PRO A 44 -9.94 -6.16 -8.30
C PRO A 44 -8.74 -6.73 -7.54
N ILE A 45 -7.56 -6.58 -8.14
CA ILE A 45 -6.28 -6.76 -7.45
C ILE A 45 -6.14 -5.60 -6.45
N GLU A 46 -5.73 -5.89 -5.23
CA GLU A 46 -5.47 -4.89 -4.22
C GLU A 46 -4.36 -3.92 -4.67
N GLY A 47 -4.60 -2.60 -4.56
CA GLY A 47 -3.71 -1.57 -5.08
C GLY A 47 -2.23 -1.71 -4.64
N PRO A 48 -1.94 -1.95 -3.35
CA PRO A 48 -0.57 -2.16 -2.86
C PRO A 48 0.22 -3.28 -3.56
N THR A 49 -0.44 -4.28 -4.14
CA THR A 49 0.20 -5.37 -4.90
C THR A 49 1.07 -4.84 -6.05
N HIS A 50 0.72 -3.66 -6.61
CA HIS A 50 1.51 -3.05 -7.68
C HIS A 50 2.86 -2.48 -7.21
N PHE A 51 3.06 -2.28 -5.91
CA PHE A 51 4.31 -1.71 -5.39
C PHE A 51 5.53 -2.59 -5.64
N SER A 52 5.37 -3.90 -5.67
CA SER A 52 6.47 -4.83 -5.95
C SER A 52 7.10 -4.60 -7.32
N GLN A 53 6.33 -4.17 -8.32
CA GLN A 53 6.85 -3.91 -9.67
C GLN A 53 7.86 -2.76 -9.72
N PHE A 54 7.84 -1.86 -8.74
CA PHE A 54 8.76 -0.72 -8.66
C PHE A 54 10.07 -1.07 -7.96
N VAL A 55 10.09 -2.09 -7.09
CA VAL A 55 11.23 -2.38 -6.20
C VAL A 55 12.55 -2.58 -6.96
N PRO A 56 12.64 -3.40 -8.03
CA PRO A 56 13.91 -3.55 -8.75
C PRO A 56 14.44 -2.25 -9.33
N MET A 57 13.57 -1.46 -9.96
CA MET A 57 13.95 -0.19 -10.59
C MET A 57 14.34 0.87 -9.55
N LEU A 58 13.64 0.91 -8.40
CA LEU A 58 13.95 1.86 -7.33
C LEU A 58 15.21 1.44 -6.58
N HIS A 59 15.49 0.15 -6.46
CA HIS A 59 16.78 -0.34 -5.96
C HIS A 59 17.93 0.04 -6.91
N GLU A 60 17.74 -0.07 -8.23
CA GLU A 60 18.75 0.43 -9.19
C GLU A 60 19.01 1.93 -9.08
N VAL A 61 17.97 2.73 -8.77
CA VAL A 61 18.06 4.18 -8.64
C VAL A 61 18.73 4.60 -7.33
N PHE A 62 18.37 3.96 -6.22
CA PHE A 62 18.67 4.42 -4.88
C PHE A 62 19.60 3.48 -4.08
N GLY A 63 19.90 2.29 -4.61
CA GLY A 63 20.69 1.27 -3.90
C GLY A 63 19.98 0.78 -2.64
N ASP A 64 20.76 0.22 -1.71
CA ASP A 64 20.23 -0.33 -0.44
C ASP A 64 19.51 0.72 0.42
N ALA A 65 19.86 1.99 0.25
CA ALA A 65 19.19 3.10 0.93
C ALA A 65 17.68 3.16 0.63
N TRP A 66 17.22 2.55 -0.48
CA TRP A 66 15.80 2.40 -0.78
C TRP A 66 15.05 1.64 0.30
N PHE A 67 15.61 0.54 0.78
CA PHE A 67 15.00 -0.29 1.82
C PHE A 67 15.07 0.37 3.20
N GLU A 68 16.06 1.21 3.44
CA GLU A 68 16.26 1.88 4.74
C GLU A 68 15.45 3.16 4.88
N ARG A 69 15.40 3.97 3.80
CA ARG A 69 14.88 5.35 3.84
C ARG A 69 14.06 5.72 2.61
N GLY A 70 13.60 4.73 1.85
CA GLY A 70 12.77 4.97 0.69
C GLY A 70 11.36 5.45 1.06
N CYS A 71 10.81 6.28 0.21
CA CYS A 71 9.40 6.66 0.25
C CYS A 71 8.77 6.35 -1.10
N ILE A 72 7.66 5.62 -1.10
CA ILE A 72 6.78 5.46 -2.25
C ILE A 72 5.41 6.02 -1.88
N SER A 73 4.87 6.85 -2.75
CA SER A 73 3.58 7.53 -2.55
C SER A 73 2.78 7.44 -3.84
N ALA A 74 1.64 6.77 -3.82
CA ALA A 74 0.87 6.49 -5.02
C ALA A 74 -0.63 6.71 -4.85
N HIS A 75 -1.26 7.16 -5.93
CA HIS A 75 -2.70 7.23 -6.11
C HIS A 75 -3.15 6.23 -7.17
N TYR A 76 -4.12 5.38 -6.82
CA TYR A 76 -4.70 4.39 -7.71
C TYR A 76 -5.77 5.03 -8.60
N GLN A 77 -5.72 4.77 -9.90
CA GLN A 77 -6.59 5.39 -10.90
C GLN A 77 -7.58 4.40 -11.49
N THR A 78 -7.10 3.25 -11.93
CA THR A 78 -7.94 2.23 -12.57
C THR A 78 -7.71 0.89 -11.91
N MET A 79 -8.78 0.20 -11.58
CA MET A 79 -8.74 -1.15 -11.05
C MET A 79 -8.14 -2.11 -12.08
N VAL A 80 -7.40 -3.07 -11.58
CA VAL A 80 -6.84 -4.19 -12.35
C VAL A 80 -7.50 -5.47 -11.85
N VAL A 81 -7.99 -6.29 -12.75
CA VAL A 81 -8.54 -7.61 -12.43
C VAL A 81 -7.54 -8.71 -12.77
N GLU A 82 -7.73 -9.90 -12.21
CA GLU A 82 -6.81 -11.01 -12.46
C GLU A 82 -6.74 -11.34 -13.96
N GLY A 83 -5.52 -11.59 -14.44
CA GLY A 83 -5.25 -11.87 -15.86
C GLY A 83 -4.85 -10.65 -16.69
N GLU A 84 -5.18 -9.44 -16.25
CA GLU A 84 -4.71 -8.22 -16.91
C GLU A 84 -3.21 -8.02 -16.72
N GLU A 85 -2.59 -7.37 -17.69
CA GLU A 85 -1.15 -7.09 -17.70
C GLU A 85 -0.90 -5.62 -17.34
N VAL A 86 0.02 -5.42 -16.42
CA VAL A 86 0.44 -4.10 -15.93
C VAL A 86 1.95 -4.00 -15.96
N ARG A 87 2.49 -2.84 -16.34
CA ARG A 87 3.91 -2.53 -16.19
C ARG A 87 4.11 -1.25 -15.37
N ALA A 88 5.18 -1.25 -14.60
CA ALA A 88 5.63 -0.10 -13.83
C ALA A 88 6.68 0.71 -14.61
N MET A 89 6.73 2.00 -14.35
CA MET A 89 7.71 2.94 -14.92
C MET A 89 8.23 3.87 -13.83
N VAL A 90 9.53 4.13 -13.86
CA VAL A 90 10.23 5.02 -12.93
C VAL A 90 10.96 6.08 -13.73
N GLU A 91 10.60 7.34 -13.55
CA GLU A 91 11.18 8.48 -14.28
C GLU A 91 11.97 9.38 -13.32
N GLN A 92 13.29 9.41 -13.48
CA GLN A 92 14.15 10.36 -12.80
C GLN A 92 14.17 11.67 -13.58
N VAL A 93 13.87 12.77 -12.90
CA VAL A 93 13.95 14.12 -13.47
C VAL A 93 15.24 14.76 -12.98
N GLU A 94 16.09 15.24 -13.91
CA GLU A 94 17.34 15.89 -13.59
C GLU A 94 17.12 17.09 -12.65
N GLY A 95 17.90 17.15 -11.57
CA GLY A 95 17.81 18.22 -10.56
C GLY A 95 16.66 18.06 -9.57
N SER A 96 15.87 16.98 -9.65
CA SER A 96 14.80 16.67 -8.69
C SER A 96 15.26 15.61 -7.68
N SER A 97 14.95 15.81 -6.41
CA SER A 97 15.07 14.79 -5.36
C SER A 97 13.91 13.77 -5.39
N VAL A 98 12.88 14.05 -6.17
CA VAL A 98 11.69 13.22 -6.30
C VAL A 98 11.64 12.57 -7.68
N THR A 99 11.48 11.28 -7.72
CA THR A 99 11.31 10.44 -8.90
C THR A 99 9.82 10.23 -9.14
N ARG A 100 9.36 10.33 -10.38
CA ARG A 100 7.96 10.00 -10.73
C ARG A 100 7.82 8.50 -10.92
N ILE A 101 6.69 7.96 -10.48
CA ILE A 101 6.31 6.56 -10.71
C ILE A 101 4.94 6.49 -11.37
N ASN A 102 4.80 5.57 -12.31
CA ASN A 102 3.53 5.30 -12.99
C ASN A 102 3.39 3.81 -13.25
N ALA A 103 2.15 3.33 -13.32
CA ALA A 103 1.86 2.01 -13.85
C ALA A 103 0.70 2.10 -14.85
N GLU A 104 0.75 1.28 -15.89
CA GLU A 104 -0.25 1.25 -16.95
C GLU A 104 -0.56 -0.17 -17.40
N LYS A 105 -1.77 -0.38 -17.91
CA LYS A 105 -2.17 -1.59 -18.60
C LYS A 105 -1.55 -1.64 -20.01
N ARG A 106 -1.65 -2.78 -20.69
CA ARG A 106 -1.09 -2.97 -22.05
C ARG A 106 -1.66 -2.00 -23.09
N ASP A 107 -2.87 -1.55 -22.90
CA ASP A 107 -3.53 -0.57 -23.79
C ASP A 107 -3.20 0.90 -23.45
N GLY A 108 -2.33 1.14 -22.46
CA GLY A 108 -1.95 2.46 -22.00
C GLY A 108 -2.89 3.04 -20.93
N THR A 109 -3.92 2.30 -20.49
CA THR A 109 -4.80 2.75 -19.41
C THR A 109 -3.99 2.93 -18.11
N PRO A 110 -4.01 4.12 -17.47
CA PRO A 110 -3.25 4.37 -16.25
C PRO A 110 -3.83 3.58 -15.05
N VAL A 111 -2.96 2.89 -14.33
CA VAL A 111 -3.30 2.10 -13.13
C VAL A 111 -3.02 2.89 -11.87
N LEU A 112 -1.84 3.49 -11.79
CA LEU A 112 -1.47 4.39 -10.71
C LEU A 112 -0.49 5.46 -11.18
N THR A 113 -0.43 6.55 -10.41
CA THR A 113 0.59 7.59 -10.53
C THR A 113 1.12 7.94 -9.15
N GLY A 114 2.34 8.43 -9.07
CA GLY A 114 2.92 8.74 -7.79
C GLY A 114 4.35 9.26 -7.84
N THR A 115 4.98 9.23 -6.68
CA THR A 115 6.35 9.68 -6.45
C THR A 115 7.14 8.65 -5.66
N ALA A 116 8.46 8.65 -5.86
CA ALA A 116 9.40 7.92 -5.01
C ALA A 116 10.59 8.81 -4.69
N SER A 117 11.14 8.70 -3.48
CA SER A 117 12.26 9.52 -3.01
C SER A 117 13.00 8.84 -1.87
N LEU A 118 14.11 9.45 -1.42
CA LEU A 118 14.87 9.03 -0.25
C LEU A 118 14.80 10.06 0.87
N GLY A 119 14.70 9.57 2.12
CA GLY A 119 14.89 10.38 3.32
C GLY A 119 16.36 10.70 3.63
N PRO A 120 16.58 11.63 4.59
CA PRO A 120 15.56 12.25 5.45
C PRO A 120 14.75 13.37 4.76
N GLU A 121 15.18 13.92 3.63
CA GLU A 121 14.48 14.98 2.91
C GLU A 121 13.70 14.39 1.73
N TYR A 122 12.52 13.85 2.01
CA TYR A 122 11.74 13.11 1.02
C TYR A 122 11.17 13.96 -0.12
N GLY A 123 11.16 15.31 0.02
CA GLY A 123 10.46 16.19 -0.91
C GLY A 123 8.95 16.11 -0.80
N GLU A 124 8.23 16.80 -1.68
CA GLU A 124 6.77 16.78 -1.72
C GLU A 124 6.28 15.49 -2.42
N THR A 125 5.50 14.69 -1.72
CA THR A 125 5.00 13.41 -2.22
C THR A 125 3.67 13.55 -2.95
N GLU A 126 3.25 12.51 -3.68
CA GLU A 126 1.90 12.47 -4.32
C GLU A 126 0.79 12.67 -3.28
N LEU A 127 0.93 12.07 -2.10
CA LEU A 127 -0.09 12.19 -1.05
C LEU A 127 -0.05 13.55 -0.37
N ASP A 128 1.11 14.19 -0.21
CA ASP A 128 1.21 15.55 0.30
C ASP A 128 0.46 16.53 -0.62
N MET A 129 0.69 16.45 -1.94
CA MET A 129 0.00 17.26 -2.94
C MET A 129 -1.53 17.06 -2.91
N ARG A 130 -1.98 15.82 -2.70
CA ARG A 130 -3.42 15.51 -2.62
C ARG A 130 -4.02 15.98 -1.31
N ARG A 131 -3.32 15.75 -0.19
CA ARG A 131 -3.77 16.19 1.13
C ARG A 131 -3.92 17.71 1.20
N ALA A 132 -3.02 18.46 0.57
CA ALA A 132 -3.12 19.92 0.49
C ALA A 132 -4.38 20.42 -0.25
N LYS A 133 -4.99 19.56 -1.08
CA LYS A 133 -6.21 19.85 -1.85
C LYS A 133 -7.47 19.24 -1.25
N LEU A 134 -7.38 18.56 -0.11
CA LEU A 134 -8.55 17.98 0.55
C LEU A 134 -9.53 19.09 0.92
N ARG A 135 -10.80 18.86 0.57
CA ARG A 135 -11.90 19.66 1.08
C ARG A 135 -12.38 19.03 2.37
N PRO A 136 -12.54 19.82 3.44
CA PRO A 136 -13.15 19.31 4.65
C PRO A 136 -14.53 18.72 4.35
N ALA A 137 -14.85 17.60 4.99
CA ALA A 137 -16.17 17.01 4.90
C ALA A 137 -17.19 17.91 5.63
N GLU A 138 -18.34 18.17 5.00
CA GLU A 138 -19.42 18.96 5.60
C GLU A 138 -20.35 18.07 6.43
N GLN A 139 -20.70 16.87 5.89
CA GLN A 139 -21.61 15.96 6.57
C GLN A 139 -21.27 14.49 6.27
N LEU A 140 -20.45 13.90 7.13
CA LEU A 140 -20.15 12.48 7.06
C LEU A 140 -21.32 11.64 7.55
N VAL A 141 -21.62 10.56 6.84
CA VAL A 141 -22.64 9.55 7.15
C VAL A 141 -21.96 8.24 7.58
N ILE A 142 -21.12 7.69 6.69
CA ILE A 142 -20.40 6.43 6.90
C ILE A 142 -19.29 6.61 7.97
N LEU A 143 -18.55 7.69 7.86
CA LEU A 143 -17.41 7.99 8.75
C LEU A 143 -17.78 8.99 9.87
N SER A 144 -19.07 9.13 10.19
CA SER A 144 -19.57 10.13 11.14
C SER A 144 -19.09 9.98 12.59
N GLU A 145 -18.48 8.83 12.95
CA GLU A 145 -17.91 8.58 14.28
C GLU A 145 -16.41 8.87 14.33
N LEU A 146 -15.80 9.24 13.21
CA LEU A 146 -14.39 9.56 13.13
C LEU A 146 -14.15 11.08 13.18
N SER A 147 -13.02 11.46 13.73
CA SER A 147 -12.56 12.85 13.76
C SER A 147 -11.07 12.96 13.45
N VAL A 148 -10.67 14.06 12.81
CA VAL A 148 -9.24 14.33 12.57
C VAL A 148 -8.52 14.53 13.90
N GLY A 149 -7.36 13.90 14.04
CA GLY A 149 -6.59 13.83 15.28
C GLY A 149 -7.01 12.69 16.21
N GLN A 150 -8.03 11.91 15.85
CA GLN A 150 -8.41 10.72 16.63
C GLN A 150 -7.30 9.68 16.55
N MET A 151 -6.82 9.29 17.73
CA MET A 151 -5.86 8.19 17.88
C MET A 151 -6.57 6.84 17.92
N GLY A 152 -5.91 5.80 17.47
CA GLY A 152 -6.37 4.42 17.63
C GLY A 152 -6.61 4.06 19.09
N ALA A 153 -7.34 2.97 19.34
CA ALA A 153 -7.71 2.50 20.68
C ALA A 153 -6.49 2.45 21.62
N GLY A 154 -6.71 2.75 22.89
CA GLY A 154 -5.66 2.98 23.89
C GLY A 154 -4.82 1.75 24.29
N ASN A 155 -5.11 0.56 23.76
CA ASN A 155 -4.26 -0.60 23.94
C ASN A 155 -3.19 -0.62 22.84
N PRO A 156 -1.91 -0.93 23.17
CA PRO A 156 -0.88 -1.09 22.16
C PRO A 156 -1.30 -2.14 21.13
N GLU A 157 -1.28 -1.77 19.87
CA GLU A 157 -1.51 -2.69 18.76
C GLU A 157 -0.16 -3.23 18.30
N TYR A 158 -0.01 -4.56 18.26
CA TYR A 158 1.22 -5.21 17.84
C TYR A 158 0.98 -6.00 16.57
N ALA A 159 1.96 -5.93 15.66
CA ALA A 159 1.96 -6.67 14.42
C ALA A 159 3.30 -7.37 14.21
N GLN A 160 3.26 -8.56 13.65
CA GLN A 160 4.41 -9.35 13.25
C GLN A 160 4.05 -10.11 11.98
N MET A 161 5.04 -10.39 11.16
CA MET A 161 4.89 -11.22 9.97
C MET A 161 5.99 -12.28 9.94
N ALA A 162 5.62 -13.53 10.16
CA ALA A 162 6.50 -14.67 9.93
C ALA A 162 6.25 -15.28 8.55
N MET A 163 7.22 -16.04 8.03
CA MET A 163 7.12 -16.62 6.68
C MET A 163 5.84 -17.42 6.47
N ASP A 164 5.50 -18.30 7.41
CA ASP A 164 4.35 -19.22 7.28
C ASP A 164 3.15 -18.81 8.12
N GLN A 165 3.19 -17.62 8.73
CA GLN A 165 2.07 -17.07 9.48
C GLN A 165 0.92 -16.71 8.55
N ASN A 166 -0.26 -17.31 8.75
CA ASN A 166 -1.49 -16.84 8.11
C ASN A 166 -1.87 -15.47 8.72
N MET A 167 -2.10 -14.47 7.87
CA MET A 167 -2.36 -13.09 8.29
C MET A 167 -3.83 -12.84 8.67
N GLY A 168 -4.60 -13.90 8.92
CA GLY A 168 -5.97 -13.82 9.42
C GLY A 168 -7.04 -13.66 8.35
N ALA A 169 -8.28 -13.44 8.79
CA ALA A 169 -9.44 -13.42 7.90
C ALA A 169 -9.38 -12.32 6.82
N MET A 170 -8.77 -11.18 7.13
CA MET A 170 -8.59 -10.09 6.15
C MET A 170 -7.53 -10.40 5.10
N TYR A 171 -6.53 -11.23 5.43
CA TYR A 171 -5.44 -11.62 4.54
C TYR A 171 -5.18 -13.11 4.71
N PRO A 172 -6.02 -13.98 4.11
CA PRO A 172 -6.02 -15.42 4.36
C PRO A 172 -4.86 -16.15 3.67
N PHE A 173 -3.66 -15.60 3.78
CA PHE A 173 -2.45 -16.17 3.22
C PHE A 173 -1.21 -15.83 4.08
N SER A 174 -0.12 -16.52 3.82
CA SER A 174 1.18 -16.28 4.44
C SER A 174 2.14 -15.55 3.50
N LEU A 175 3.24 -15.02 4.05
CA LEU A 175 4.31 -14.42 3.25
C LEU A 175 4.92 -15.44 2.27
N THR A 176 5.14 -16.69 2.69
CA THR A 176 5.61 -17.76 1.80
C THR A 176 4.69 -17.95 0.59
N GLN A 177 3.37 -17.98 0.80
CA GLN A 177 2.40 -18.08 -0.30
C GLN A 177 2.44 -16.85 -1.22
N LYS A 178 2.61 -15.66 -0.64
CA LYS A 178 2.70 -14.42 -1.40
C LYS A 178 3.95 -14.36 -2.27
N LEU A 179 5.11 -14.75 -1.74
CA LEU A 179 6.37 -14.78 -2.49
C LEU A 179 6.33 -15.70 -3.72
N GLN A 180 5.46 -16.73 -3.73
CA GLN A 180 5.24 -17.57 -4.91
C GLN A 180 4.42 -16.88 -6.02
N LYS A 181 3.74 -15.78 -5.71
CA LYS A 181 2.83 -15.05 -6.61
C LYS A 181 3.22 -13.60 -6.83
N ILE A 182 4.22 -13.11 -6.12
CA ILE A 182 4.71 -11.72 -6.23
C ILE A 182 5.19 -11.44 -7.65
N THR A 183 4.88 -10.27 -8.17
CA THR A 183 5.23 -9.92 -9.56
C THR A 183 6.73 -9.75 -9.78
N GLU A 184 7.44 -9.24 -8.77
CA GLU A 184 8.89 -9.10 -8.78
C GLU A 184 9.45 -9.65 -7.48
N ASN A 185 10.17 -10.76 -7.58
CA ASN A 185 10.92 -11.29 -6.45
C ASN A 185 12.23 -10.52 -6.29
N HIS A 186 12.71 -10.41 -5.05
CA HIS A 186 13.97 -9.73 -4.74
C HIS A 186 14.80 -10.60 -3.79
N PRO A 187 16.15 -10.69 -3.97
CA PRO A 187 17.02 -11.48 -3.08
C PRO A 187 16.86 -11.11 -1.60
N TYR A 188 16.56 -9.84 -1.31
CA TYR A 188 16.42 -9.33 0.07
C TYR A 188 15.17 -9.84 0.81
N TYR A 189 14.28 -10.56 0.14
CA TYR A 189 13.16 -11.26 0.79
C TYR A 189 13.59 -12.61 1.43
N THR A 190 14.87 -12.93 1.32
CA THR A 190 15.58 -13.98 2.06
C THR A 190 16.62 -13.34 2.99
N ASP A 191 17.43 -14.11 3.68
CA ASP A 191 18.52 -13.64 4.54
C ASP A 191 19.83 -13.30 3.78
N ASP A 192 19.85 -13.52 2.46
CA ASP A 192 20.99 -13.18 1.58
C ASP A 192 20.93 -11.69 1.19
N ASN A 193 21.21 -10.83 2.17
CA ASN A 193 21.16 -9.38 2.02
C ASN A 193 22.11 -8.69 3.04
N PRO A 194 22.35 -7.36 2.95
CA PRO A 194 23.26 -6.64 3.83
C PRO A 194 22.94 -6.73 5.33
N TRP A 195 21.70 -7.01 5.69
CA TRP A 195 21.25 -7.07 7.11
C TRP A 195 21.22 -8.50 7.66
N GLY A 196 21.40 -9.54 6.82
CA GLY A 196 21.38 -10.95 7.23
C GLY A 196 20.01 -11.41 7.78
N ARG A 197 18.92 -10.74 7.40
CA ARG A 197 17.54 -11.00 7.82
C ARG A 197 16.61 -10.75 6.64
N ALA A 198 15.61 -11.60 6.45
CA ALA A 198 14.62 -11.41 5.39
C ALA A 198 13.84 -10.10 5.56
N VAL A 199 13.80 -9.28 4.51
CA VAL A 199 13.07 -8.02 4.46
C VAL A 199 11.62 -8.29 4.05
N ILE A 200 10.67 -7.62 4.70
CA ILE A 200 9.24 -7.68 4.32
C ILE A 200 9.08 -6.96 2.97
N PRO A 201 8.52 -7.63 1.94
CA PRO A 201 8.24 -7.00 0.65
C PRO A 201 7.38 -5.75 0.78
N LEU A 202 7.65 -4.75 -0.04
CA LEU A 202 6.99 -3.45 0.04
C LEU A 202 5.45 -3.55 0.01
N GLU A 203 4.88 -4.40 -0.85
CA GLU A 203 3.44 -4.65 -0.90
C GLU A 203 2.90 -5.31 0.38
N MET A 204 3.73 -6.11 1.07
CA MET A 204 3.34 -6.80 2.29
C MET A 204 3.39 -5.91 3.54
N ILE A 205 3.99 -4.72 3.44
CA ILE A 205 3.89 -3.70 4.51
C ILE A 205 2.44 -3.24 4.66
N SER A 206 1.69 -3.17 3.56
CA SER A 206 0.25 -2.91 3.62
C SER A 206 -0.47 -3.99 4.44
N VAL A 207 -0.19 -5.26 4.17
CA VAL A 207 -0.75 -6.39 4.93
C VAL A 207 -0.37 -6.31 6.41
N LEU A 208 0.93 -6.09 6.73
CA LEU A 208 1.42 -5.95 8.09
C LEU A 208 0.69 -4.86 8.87
N THR A 209 0.37 -3.75 8.20
CA THR A 209 -0.30 -2.61 8.84
C THR A 209 -1.82 -2.73 8.85
N GLN A 210 -2.43 -3.65 8.11
CA GLN A 210 -3.89 -3.74 7.97
C GLN A 210 -4.51 -4.94 8.68
N TYR A 211 -3.81 -6.07 8.82
CA TYR A 211 -4.43 -7.30 9.35
C TYR A 211 -4.91 -7.17 10.82
N THR A 212 -4.38 -6.21 11.56
CA THR A 212 -4.79 -5.88 12.93
C THR A 212 -5.70 -4.65 13.03
N SER A 213 -6.06 -4.02 11.89
CA SER A 213 -6.75 -2.72 11.86
C SER A 213 -8.10 -2.70 12.61
N GLY A 214 -8.78 -3.84 12.74
CA GLY A 214 -9.98 -3.97 13.58
C GLY A 214 -9.76 -3.63 15.05
N GLN A 215 -8.51 -3.68 15.55
CA GLN A 215 -8.15 -3.31 16.92
C GLN A 215 -8.06 -1.79 17.11
N SER A 216 -7.99 -1.03 16.03
CA SER A 216 -7.85 0.44 16.08
C SER A 216 -9.03 1.16 16.72
N GLY A 217 -10.21 0.54 16.73
CA GLY A 217 -11.44 1.16 17.18
C GLY A 217 -12.00 2.20 16.19
N PHE A 218 -11.40 2.39 15.03
CA PHE A 218 -11.94 3.21 13.96
C PHE A 218 -13.11 2.48 13.29
N ARG A 219 -14.31 3.01 13.46
CA ARG A 219 -15.52 2.37 12.97
C ARG A 219 -16.15 3.17 11.84
N SER A 220 -16.64 2.47 10.84
CA SER A 220 -17.53 3.01 9.82
C SER A 220 -18.96 2.47 10.03
N LYS A 221 -19.96 3.24 9.66
CA LYS A 221 -21.34 2.78 9.65
C LYS A 221 -21.59 2.01 8.36
N GLY A 222 -22.02 0.76 8.50
CA GLY A 222 -22.36 -0.08 7.36
C GLY A 222 -23.79 0.08 6.86
N PRO A 223 -24.10 -0.51 5.68
CA PRO A 223 -23.17 -1.20 4.81
C PRO A 223 -22.25 -0.26 4.03
N ALA A 224 -20.94 -0.52 4.03
CA ALA A 224 -19.97 0.27 3.29
C ALA A 224 -18.84 -0.65 2.81
N ILE A 225 -18.26 -0.33 1.65
CA ILE A 225 -17.14 -1.06 1.07
C ILE A 225 -15.91 -0.16 1.13
N GLY A 226 -14.84 -0.68 1.75
CA GLY A 226 -13.55 -0.03 1.80
C GLY A 226 -12.75 -0.24 0.52
N LEU A 227 -12.17 0.85 -0.01
CA LEU A 227 -11.28 0.81 -1.16
C LEU A 227 -10.01 1.60 -0.87
N PHE A 228 -8.87 1.07 -1.29
CA PHE A 228 -7.64 1.84 -1.34
C PHE A 228 -7.70 2.86 -2.48
N ALA A 229 -7.76 4.15 -2.14
CA ALA A 229 -7.66 5.23 -3.12
C ALA A 229 -6.20 5.65 -3.35
N ALA A 230 -5.39 5.60 -2.30
CA ALA A 230 -3.99 5.99 -2.32
C ALA A 230 -3.24 5.34 -1.16
N GLN A 231 -1.93 5.23 -1.27
CA GLN A 231 -1.07 4.77 -0.18
C GLN A 231 0.31 5.39 -0.28
N GLU A 232 0.87 5.71 0.88
CA GLU A 232 2.26 6.09 1.05
C GLU A 232 2.93 5.16 2.06
N ILE A 233 4.12 4.69 1.72
CA ILE A 233 5.01 3.99 2.64
C ILE A 233 6.30 4.78 2.71
N LYS A 234 6.64 5.27 3.90
CA LYS A 234 7.82 6.06 4.18
C LYS A 234 8.69 5.35 5.21
N MET A 235 9.82 4.83 4.77
CA MET A 235 10.81 4.24 5.66
C MET A 235 11.61 5.35 6.33
N ILE A 236 11.55 5.42 7.65
CA ILE A 236 12.34 6.40 8.43
C ILE A 236 13.67 5.77 8.87
N ASN A 237 13.60 4.54 9.34
CA ASN A 237 14.74 3.76 9.82
C ASN A 237 14.48 2.26 9.54
N GLY A 238 14.26 1.93 8.26
CA GLY A 238 14.04 0.55 7.80
C GLY A 238 15.33 -0.26 7.64
N PRO A 239 15.23 -1.42 7.02
CA PRO A 239 14.01 -2.05 6.52
C PRO A 239 13.12 -2.67 7.61
N LEU A 240 11.90 -3.06 7.28
CA LEU A 240 11.09 -3.92 8.12
C LEU A 240 11.45 -5.39 7.88
N PHE A 241 11.66 -6.13 8.95
CA PHE A 241 12.13 -7.52 8.89
C PHE A 241 11.02 -8.53 9.20
N VAL A 242 11.13 -9.67 8.56
CA VAL A 242 10.35 -10.86 8.90
C VAL A 242 10.71 -11.31 10.33
N ASP A 243 9.73 -11.85 11.05
CA ASP A 243 9.84 -12.30 12.44
C ASP A 243 10.12 -11.20 13.49
N GLN A 244 10.16 -9.93 13.09
CA GLN A 244 10.29 -8.81 14.00
C GLN A 244 8.91 -8.35 14.50
N PRO A 245 8.69 -8.20 15.83
CA PRO A 245 7.49 -7.59 16.36
C PRO A 245 7.54 -6.06 16.22
N TYR A 246 6.42 -5.48 15.82
CA TYR A 246 6.24 -4.03 15.68
C TYR A 246 5.04 -3.56 16.49
N LYS A 247 5.18 -2.40 17.11
CA LYS A 247 4.07 -1.64 17.68
C LYS A 247 3.48 -0.73 16.62
N LEU A 248 2.16 -0.73 16.50
CA LEU A 248 1.43 0.15 15.58
C LEU A 248 0.72 1.26 16.33
N GLU A 249 0.90 2.49 15.86
CA GLU A 249 0.15 3.66 16.34
C GLU A 249 -0.58 4.28 15.15
N ARG A 250 -1.90 4.46 15.29
CA ARG A 250 -2.75 4.98 14.23
C ARG A 250 -3.36 6.31 14.60
N GLU A 251 -3.48 7.18 13.60
CA GLU A 251 -4.07 8.50 13.73
C GLU A 251 -4.91 8.82 12.48
N ILE A 252 -6.11 9.34 12.66
CA ILE A 252 -6.91 9.92 11.58
C ILE A 252 -6.34 11.31 11.26
N ILE A 253 -5.66 11.43 10.12
CA ILE A 253 -4.99 12.68 9.71
C ILE A 253 -5.78 13.49 8.69
N GLY A 254 -6.92 12.98 8.25
CA GLY A 254 -7.80 13.66 7.31
C GLY A 254 -9.10 12.92 7.10
N LEU A 255 -10.16 13.68 6.87
CA LEU A 255 -11.48 13.20 6.47
C LEU A 255 -11.95 14.06 5.32
N SER A 256 -12.50 13.45 4.29
CA SER A 256 -13.04 14.17 3.13
C SER A 256 -14.23 13.43 2.56
N GLU A 257 -15.01 14.14 1.75
CA GLU A 257 -16.15 13.58 1.05
C GLU A 257 -16.15 13.97 -0.42
N SER A 258 -16.74 13.13 -1.21
CA SER A 258 -17.12 13.39 -2.60
C SER A 258 -18.60 13.06 -2.79
N ARG A 259 -19.11 13.25 -3.99
CA ARG A 259 -20.53 12.97 -4.27
C ARG A 259 -20.96 11.53 -3.92
N ARG A 260 -20.05 10.55 -3.92
CA ARG A 260 -20.38 9.12 -3.78
C ARG A 260 -19.54 8.39 -2.74
N THR A 261 -18.52 9.03 -2.20
CA THR A 261 -17.56 8.38 -1.30
C THR A 261 -17.18 9.30 -0.17
N GLU A 262 -16.95 8.72 0.98
CA GLU A 262 -16.26 9.34 2.10
C GLU A 262 -14.89 8.72 2.23
N SER A 263 -13.89 9.50 2.58
CA SER A 263 -12.50 9.03 2.67
C SER A 263 -11.91 9.42 4.02
N ASN A 264 -11.28 8.44 4.66
CA ASN A 264 -10.43 8.64 5.81
C ASN A 264 -8.95 8.50 5.41
N TRP A 265 -8.12 9.36 5.96
CA TRP A 265 -6.68 9.31 5.84
C TRP A 265 -6.12 8.84 7.16
N ILE A 266 -5.52 7.67 7.18
CA ILE A 266 -4.98 7.06 8.39
C ILE A 266 -3.46 7.04 8.26
N MET A 267 -2.77 7.67 9.21
CA MET A 267 -1.35 7.50 9.39
C MET A 267 -1.11 6.35 10.38
N THR A 268 -0.35 5.35 9.96
CA THR A 268 0.08 4.26 10.83
C THR A 268 1.60 4.35 11.01
N ARG A 269 2.05 4.59 12.22
CA ARG A 269 3.47 4.49 12.59
C ARG A 269 3.77 3.05 12.94
N VAL A 270 4.81 2.51 12.32
CA VAL A 270 5.34 1.17 12.61
C VAL A 270 6.63 1.37 13.39
N ILE A 271 6.64 0.94 14.63
CA ILE A 271 7.71 1.18 15.59
C ILE A 271 8.27 -0.18 16.00
N ASP A 272 9.59 -0.33 15.98
CA ASP A 272 10.23 -1.53 16.50
C ASP A 272 9.82 -1.73 17.97
N ALA A 273 9.28 -2.91 18.30
CA ALA A 273 8.77 -3.16 19.65
C ALA A 273 9.88 -3.51 20.67
N GLU A 274 11.13 -3.74 20.19
CA GLU A 274 12.27 -4.13 21.01
C GLU A 274 13.19 -2.95 21.35
N THR A 275 13.06 -1.82 20.67
CA THR A 275 13.84 -0.59 20.87
C THR A 275 12.96 0.58 21.29
#